data_f38fc959b4f5615610db0e6f22477fdf
#
_entry.id   f38fc959b4f5615610db0e6f22477fdf
#
_cell.length_a   1.000
_cell.length_b   1.000
_cell.length_c   1.000
_cell.angle_alpha   90.00
_cell.angle_beta   90.00
_cell.angle_gamma   90.00
#
_symmetry.space_group_name_H-M   'P 1'
#
loop_
_entity.id
_entity.type
_entity.pdbx_description
1 polymer ?
#
loop_
_entity_poly.entity_id
_entity_poly.type
_entity_poly.pdbx_seq_one_letter_code
_entity_poly.pdbx_strand_id
1 'polypeptide(L)'
;MAVSRSRAAVSARRRKRRMARVTHDLSDAQWAALTAEWRGCAYCGATDRALQRDCVLPISRGGRYTLENVVPACGSCNASKCNDEVTSWLRRKKLDERAFLLRQREIALELVARFAGPDHAVT
;
A
#
# COMPACT_ATOMS: atom_id res chain seq x y z
N MET A 1 16.45 31.07 8.74
CA MET A 1 17.08 30.03 7.93
C MET A 1 16.46 29.95 6.56
N ALA A 2 17.27 29.88 5.54
CA ALA A 2 16.77 29.75 4.18
C ALA A 2 16.18 28.34 3.96
N VAL A 3 15.00 28.27 3.35
CA VAL A 3 14.36 27.01 2.97
C VAL A 3 14.94 26.57 1.63
N SER A 4 15.35 25.30 1.54
CA SER A 4 15.84 24.73 0.29
C SER A 4 14.74 24.82 -0.78
N ARG A 5 15.13 25.26 -1.98
CA ARG A 5 14.24 25.37 -3.14
C ARG A 5 14.57 24.35 -4.21
N SER A 6 15.41 23.37 -3.93
CA SER A 6 15.70 22.32 -4.90
C SER A 6 14.44 21.54 -5.26
N ARG A 7 14.42 20.95 -6.45
CA ARG A 7 13.30 20.10 -6.90
C ARG A 7 13.04 18.97 -5.93
N ALA A 8 14.10 18.32 -5.46
CA ALA A 8 13.97 17.22 -4.51
C ALA A 8 13.35 17.68 -3.19
N ALA A 9 13.80 18.81 -2.66
CA ALA A 9 13.27 19.36 -1.41
C ALA A 9 11.81 19.79 -1.56
N VAL A 10 11.43 20.40 -2.68
CA VAL A 10 10.05 20.80 -2.96
C VAL A 10 9.16 19.58 -3.05
N SER A 11 9.59 18.54 -3.78
CA SER A 11 8.84 17.28 -3.90
C SER A 11 8.67 16.59 -2.57
N ALA A 12 9.71 16.55 -1.74
CA ALA A 12 9.65 15.93 -0.41
C ALA A 12 8.65 16.66 0.48
N ARG A 13 8.63 18.00 0.46
CA ARG A 13 7.66 18.77 1.24
C ARG A 13 6.23 18.57 0.76
N ARG A 14 6.01 18.50 -0.55
CA ARG A 14 4.68 18.21 -1.12
C ARG A 14 4.18 16.84 -0.68
N ARG A 15 5.04 15.84 -0.74
CA ARG A 15 4.71 14.47 -0.31
C ARG A 15 4.34 14.46 1.18
N LYS A 16 5.15 15.10 2.03
CA LYS A 16 4.89 15.17 3.46
C LYS A 16 3.56 15.84 3.75
N ARG A 17 3.23 16.94 3.07
CA ARG A 17 1.96 17.64 3.25
C ARG A 17 0.77 16.81 2.79
N ARG A 18 0.89 16.07 1.68
CA ARG A 18 -0.15 15.16 1.23
C ARG A 18 -0.41 14.07 2.24
N MET A 19 0.64 13.44 2.73
CA MET A 19 0.52 12.38 3.72
C MET A 19 -0.10 12.88 5.02
N ALA A 20 0.23 14.09 5.43
CA ALA A 20 -0.34 14.67 6.65
C ALA A 20 -1.85 14.94 6.53
N ARG A 21 -2.38 15.07 5.31
CA ARG A 21 -3.80 15.35 5.08
C ARG A 21 -4.65 14.12 4.86
N VAL A 22 -4.04 12.92 4.70
CA VAL A 22 -4.79 11.68 4.51
C VAL A 22 -4.91 10.95 5.84
N THR A 23 -5.96 10.14 5.96
CA THR A 23 -6.16 9.30 7.14
C THR A 23 -5.21 8.12 7.06
N HIS A 24 -4.37 7.98 8.08
CA HIS A 24 -3.48 6.85 8.23
C HIS A 24 -4.02 5.96 9.34
N ASP A 25 -5.03 5.17 9.01
CA ASP A 25 -5.71 4.34 10.00
C ASP A 25 -5.26 2.87 9.97
N LEU A 26 -4.21 2.57 9.22
CA LEU A 26 -3.65 1.23 9.22
C LEU A 26 -2.83 1.00 10.51
N SER A 27 -3.35 0.13 11.37
CA SER A 27 -2.68 -0.24 12.62
C SER A 27 -1.59 -1.28 12.37
N ASP A 28 -0.71 -1.45 13.36
CA ASP A 28 0.30 -2.50 13.31
C ASP A 28 -0.33 -3.89 13.28
N ALA A 29 -1.45 -4.08 13.99
CA ALA A 29 -2.19 -5.35 13.96
C ALA A 29 -2.77 -5.63 12.58
N GLN A 30 -3.30 -4.63 11.92
CA GLN A 30 -3.80 -4.76 10.54
C GLN A 30 -2.67 -5.07 9.56
N TRP A 31 -1.53 -4.41 9.71
CA TRP A 31 -0.36 -4.70 8.88
C TRP A 31 0.13 -6.12 9.08
N ALA A 32 0.19 -6.60 10.32
CA ALA A 32 0.56 -7.98 10.60
C ALA A 32 -0.41 -8.97 9.96
N ALA A 33 -1.71 -8.67 10.00
CA ALA A 33 -2.72 -9.51 9.35
C ALA A 33 -2.56 -9.54 7.83
N LEU A 34 -2.28 -8.37 7.22
CA LEU A 34 -2.01 -8.30 5.78
C LEU A 34 -0.80 -9.14 5.38
N THR A 35 0.31 -9.03 6.10
CA THR A 35 1.50 -9.83 5.79
C THR A 35 1.26 -11.32 5.95
N ALA A 36 0.49 -11.72 6.97
CA ALA A 36 0.13 -13.11 7.19
C ALA A 36 -0.74 -13.68 6.07
N GLU A 37 -1.73 -12.92 5.60
CA GLU A 37 -2.65 -13.38 4.56
C GLU A 37 -1.95 -13.44 3.18
N TRP A 38 -1.15 -12.43 2.84
CA TRP A 38 -0.45 -12.41 1.56
C TRP A 38 0.70 -13.40 1.50
N ARG A 39 1.35 -13.69 2.61
CA ARG A 39 2.46 -14.67 2.73
C ARG A 39 3.70 -14.29 1.93
N GLY A 40 3.86 -13.04 1.57
CA GLY A 40 4.98 -12.55 0.81
C GLY A 40 4.60 -11.32 0.03
N CYS A 41 5.42 -10.96 -0.95
CA CYS A 41 5.13 -9.82 -1.82
C CYS A 41 3.83 -10.04 -2.59
N ALA A 42 2.90 -9.10 -2.46
CA ALA A 42 1.60 -9.19 -3.13
C ALA A 42 1.73 -9.23 -4.65
N TYR A 43 2.79 -8.65 -5.20
CA TYR A 43 2.97 -8.54 -6.64
C TYR A 43 3.76 -9.69 -7.25
N CYS A 44 4.95 -9.98 -6.74
CA CYS A 44 5.82 -11.02 -7.31
C CYS A 44 5.81 -12.33 -6.54
N GLY A 45 5.22 -12.36 -5.35
CA GLY A 45 5.14 -13.57 -4.53
C GLY A 45 6.41 -13.93 -3.77
N ALA A 46 7.45 -13.10 -3.80
CA ALA A 46 8.69 -13.39 -3.09
C ALA A 46 8.45 -13.51 -1.58
N THR A 47 8.97 -14.57 -0.96
CA THR A 47 8.77 -14.87 0.45
C THR A 47 10.02 -14.65 1.31
N ASP A 48 11.14 -14.39 0.68
CA ASP A 48 12.46 -14.26 1.33
C ASP A 48 12.96 -12.83 1.42
N ARG A 49 12.09 -11.84 1.24
CA ARG A 49 12.45 -10.43 1.22
C ARG A 49 11.68 -9.65 2.27
N ALA A 50 12.31 -8.58 2.78
CA ALA A 50 11.62 -7.64 3.64
C ALA A 50 10.45 -7.00 2.87
N LEU A 51 9.33 -6.83 3.56
CA LEU A 51 8.11 -6.30 2.96
C LEU A 51 7.86 -4.87 3.43
N GLN A 52 7.40 -4.05 2.51
CA GLN A 52 7.07 -2.65 2.74
C GLN A 52 5.58 -2.43 2.52
N ARG A 53 5.04 -1.42 3.17
CA ARG A 53 3.63 -1.02 2.98
C ARG A 53 3.52 -0.27 1.67
N ASP A 54 2.81 -0.83 0.71
CA ASP A 54 2.57 -0.18 -0.58
C ASP A 54 1.08 0.11 -0.76
N CYS A 55 0.77 1.33 -1.16
CA CYS A 55 -0.60 1.70 -1.52
C CYS A 55 -0.88 1.28 -2.95
N VAL A 56 -1.87 0.42 -3.15
CA VAL A 56 -2.29 -0.02 -4.49
C VAL A 56 -2.70 1.19 -5.32
N LEU A 57 -3.57 2.04 -4.77
CA LEU A 57 -3.81 3.37 -5.31
C LEU A 57 -2.85 4.33 -4.58
N PRO A 58 -1.88 4.94 -5.28
CA PRO A 58 -0.90 5.81 -4.65
C PRO A 58 -1.53 7.02 -3.95
N ILE A 59 -0.87 7.50 -2.90
CA ILE A 59 -1.31 8.69 -2.17
C ILE A 59 -1.41 9.90 -3.11
N SER A 60 -0.49 10.01 -4.06
CA SER A 60 -0.50 11.07 -5.07
C SER A 60 -1.74 11.05 -5.97
N ARG A 61 -2.45 9.91 -6.02
CA ARG A 61 -3.67 9.72 -6.81
C ARG A 61 -4.92 9.58 -5.93
N GLY A 62 -4.84 9.98 -4.64
CA GLY A 62 -5.97 9.94 -3.72
C GLY A 62 -6.04 8.69 -2.84
N GLY A 63 -5.06 7.81 -2.91
CA GLY A 63 -5.00 6.64 -2.04
C GLY A 63 -4.70 6.99 -0.60
N ARG A 64 -5.02 6.08 0.31
CA ARG A 64 -4.80 6.23 1.75
C ARG A 64 -4.15 4.98 2.32
N TYR A 65 -3.46 5.13 3.44
CA TYR A 65 -2.93 3.99 4.20
C TYR A 65 -4.06 3.32 4.97
N THR A 66 -4.87 2.55 4.27
CA THR A 66 -6.00 1.83 4.84
C THR A 66 -5.87 0.35 4.57
N LEU A 67 -6.58 -0.46 5.36
CA LEU A 67 -6.62 -1.90 5.21
C LEU A 67 -7.02 -2.33 3.80
N GLU A 68 -7.86 -1.53 3.14
CA GLU A 68 -8.38 -1.83 1.81
C GLU A 68 -7.40 -1.49 0.69
N ASN A 69 -6.43 -0.62 0.96
CA ASN A 69 -5.54 -0.09 -0.07
C ASN A 69 -4.07 -0.47 0.11
N VAL A 70 -3.68 -0.99 1.27
CA VAL A 70 -2.29 -1.35 1.54
C VAL A 70 -2.07 -2.83 1.28
N VAL A 71 -0.97 -3.15 0.59
CA VAL A 71 -0.51 -4.52 0.43
C VAL A 71 0.98 -4.60 0.78
N PRO A 72 1.46 -5.77 1.22
CA PRO A 72 2.89 -5.96 1.40
C PRO A 72 3.59 -6.09 0.03
N ALA A 73 4.67 -5.35 -0.14
CA ALA A 73 5.46 -5.40 -1.36
C ALA A 73 6.95 -5.46 -1.03
N CYS A 74 7.70 -6.25 -1.78
CA CYS A 74 9.15 -6.23 -1.62
C CYS A 74 9.71 -4.90 -2.16
N GLY A 75 10.91 -4.52 -1.69
CA GLY A 75 11.49 -3.24 -2.08
C GLY A 75 11.65 -3.07 -3.59
N SER A 76 11.97 -4.16 -4.30
CA SER A 76 12.12 -4.13 -5.76
C SER A 76 10.81 -3.78 -6.46
N CYS A 77 9.70 -4.47 -6.10
CA CYS A 77 8.40 -4.18 -6.69
C CYS A 77 7.90 -2.79 -6.31
N ASN A 78 8.06 -2.41 -5.05
CA ASN A 78 7.62 -1.10 -4.57
C ASN A 78 8.35 0.03 -5.31
N ALA A 79 9.66 -0.08 -5.46
CA ALA A 79 10.46 0.92 -6.18
C ALA A 79 10.10 0.97 -7.67
N SER A 80 9.89 -0.19 -8.29
CA SER A 80 9.52 -0.28 -9.71
C SER A 80 8.14 0.31 -9.98
N LYS A 81 7.16 -0.01 -9.14
CA LYS A 81 5.79 0.50 -9.29
C LYS A 81 5.70 1.99 -9.02
N CYS A 82 6.38 2.46 -7.99
CA CYS A 82 6.39 3.87 -7.60
C CYS A 82 4.95 4.43 -7.52
N ASN A 83 4.65 5.50 -8.26
CA ASN A 83 3.32 6.12 -8.31
C ASN A 83 2.52 5.71 -9.55
N ASP A 84 2.91 4.64 -10.22
CA ASP A 84 2.22 4.17 -11.41
C ASP A 84 0.85 3.59 -11.05
N GLU A 85 -0.06 3.63 -12.01
CA GLU A 85 -1.32 2.94 -11.90
C GLU A 85 -1.05 1.42 -11.90
N VAL A 86 -1.66 0.70 -10.95
CA VAL A 86 -1.25 -0.68 -10.66
C VAL A 86 -1.47 -1.64 -11.84
N THR A 87 -2.59 -1.53 -12.54
CA THR A 87 -2.89 -2.49 -13.62
C THR A 87 -1.96 -2.30 -14.79
N SER A 88 -1.66 -1.06 -15.17
CA SER A 88 -0.69 -0.76 -16.22
C SER A 88 0.70 -1.27 -15.87
N TRP A 89 1.12 -1.06 -14.61
CA TRP A 89 2.41 -1.55 -14.15
C TRP A 89 2.49 -3.07 -14.15
N LEU A 90 1.44 -3.75 -13.65
CA LEU A 90 1.38 -5.22 -13.65
C LEU A 90 1.52 -5.79 -15.06
N ARG A 91 0.83 -5.18 -16.03
CA ARG A 91 0.91 -5.60 -17.44
C ARG A 91 2.33 -5.44 -18.00
N ARG A 92 2.97 -4.30 -17.75
CA ARG A 92 4.35 -4.07 -18.20
C ARG A 92 5.32 -5.07 -17.60
N LYS A 93 5.11 -5.46 -16.34
CA LYS A 93 5.95 -6.44 -15.66
C LYS A 93 5.57 -7.87 -15.99
N LYS A 94 4.56 -8.08 -16.81
CA LYS A 94 4.02 -9.41 -17.17
C LYS A 94 3.64 -10.22 -15.93
N LEU A 95 3.09 -9.56 -14.92
CA LEU A 95 2.53 -10.19 -13.74
C LEU A 95 1.05 -10.44 -13.95
N ASP A 96 0.48 -11.38 -13.19
CA ASP A 96 -0.92 -11.78 -13.33
C ASP A 96 -1.83 -10.75 -12.67
N GLU A 97 -2.30 -9.79 -13.46
CA GLU A 97 -3.18 -8.71 -13.05
C GLU A 97 -4.49 -9.24 -12.43
N ARG A 98 -5.11 -10.19 -13.10
CA ARG A 98 -6.39 -10.74 -12.64
C ARG A 98 -6.24 -11.46 -11.30
N ALA A 99 -5.24 -12.30 -11.17
CA ALA A 99 -4.98 -13.02 -9.92
C ALA A 99 -4.71 -12.06 -8.77
N PHE A 100 -3.93 -11.01 -9.02
CA PHE A 100 -3.66 -10.00 -8.02
C PHE A 100 -4.94 -9.30 -7.56
N LEU A 101 -5.75 -8.81 -8.50
CA LEU A 101 -6.95 -8.05 -8.18
C LEU A 101 -7.97 -8.91 -7.41
N LEU A 102 -8.15 -10.16 -7.81
CA LEU A 102 -9.06 -11.08 -7.12
C LEU A 102 -8.59 -11.35 -5.71
N ARG A 103 -7.30 -11.65 -5.53
CA ARG A 103 -6.75 -11.95 -4.21
C ARG A 103 -6.79 -10.71 -3.30
N GLN A 104 -6.45 -9.55 -3.83
CA GLN A 104 -6.53 -8.32 -3.06
C GLN A 104 -7.95 -8.08 -2.56
N ARG A 105 -8.95 -8.27 -3.42
CA ARG A 105 -10.34 -8.11 -3.03
C ARG A 105 -10.73 -9.10 -1.92
N GLU A 106 -10.39 -10.36 -2.07
CA GLU A 106 -10.72 -11.40 -1.08
C GLU A 106 -10.10 -11.09 0.28
N ILE A 107 -8.81 -10.75 0.29
CA ILE A 107 -8.11 -10.44 1.53
C ILE A 107 -8.68 -9.17 2.17
N ALA A 108 -8.93 -8.13 1.37
CA ALA A 108 -9.49 -6.88 1.87
C ALA A 108 -10.86 -7.11 2.52
N LEU A 109 -11.75 -7.83 1.86
CA LEU A 109 -13.08 -8.13 2.39
C LEU A 109 -13.00 -8.92 3.71
N GLU A 110 -12.14 -9.94 3.75
CA GLU A 110 -11.97 -10.75 4.95
C GLU A 110 -11.44 -9.93 6.11
N LEU A 111 -10.40 -9.14 5.88
CA LEU A 111 -9.77 -8.37 6.95
C LEU A 111 -10.63 -7.20 7.40
N VAL A 112 -11.33 -6.52 6.49
CA VAL A 112 -12.27 -5.48 6.87
C VAL A 112 -13.36 -6.07 7.79
N ALA A 113 -13.90 -7.22 7.46
CA ALA A 113 -14.89 -7.89 8.31
C ALA A 113 -14.31 -8.29 9.66
N ARG A 114 -13.08 -8.82 9.68
CA ARG A 114 -12.41 -9.24 10.91
C ARG A 114 -12.17 -8.07 11.85
N PHE A 115 -11.71 -6.94 11.34
CA PHE A 115 -11.41 -5.75 12.14
C PHE A 115 -12.63 -4.87 12.40
N ALA A 116 -13.77 -5.15 11.80
CA ALA A 116 -15.04 -4.47 12.06
C ALA A 116 -15.88 -5.17 13.13
N GLY A 117 -15.28 -6.09 13.91
CA GLY A 117 -15.97 -6.76 15.01
C GLY A 117 -16.39 -5.76 16.10
N PRO A 118 -17.15 -6.21 17.12
CA PRO A 118 -17.69 -5.31 18.16
C PRO A 118 -16.61 -4.48 18.85
N ASP A 119 -15.41 -5.01 19.04
CA ASP A 119 -14.31 -4.31 19.71
C ASP A 119 -13.69 -3.22 18.84
N HIS A 120 -13.98 -3.22 17.55
CA HIS A 120 -13.44 -2.27 16.58
C HIS A 120 -14.50 -1.32 16.04
N ALA A 121 -15.77 -1.60 16.29
CA ALA A 121 -16.89 -0.82 15.75
C ALA A 121 -17.15 0.46 16.56
N VAL A 122 -16.68 0.52 17.78
CA VAL A 122 -16.88 1.66 18.67
C VAL A 122 -15.60 2.49 18.66
N THR A 123 -15.66 3.61 18.03
CA THR A 123 -14.55 4.55 17.98
C THR A 123 -15.01 5.93 18.38
#